data_9df7cfbd0dc5f566b108402751066141
#
_entry.id   9df7cfbd0dc5f566b108402751066141
#
_cell.length_a   1.000
_cell.length_b   1.000
_cell.length_c   1.000
_cell.angle_alpha   90.00
_cell.angle_beta   90.00
_cell.angle_gamma   90.00
#
_symmetry.space_group_name_H-M   'P 1'
#
loop_
_entity.id
_entity.type
_entity.pdbx_description
1 polymer ?
#
loop_
_entity_poly.entity_id
_entity_poly.type
_entity_poly.pdbx_seq_one_letter_code
_entity_poly.pdbx_strand_id
1 'polypeptide(L)'
;MHRIIDMKLNRPYILYIFICLWLLFLPSCTNHLWGKDFVVVIDAGHGGHDPGAIGKISKEKNINLNVALKVGNLIKRNCDDVKVIYTRSKDVFIPLDRRAEIANNAKADLFISIHTNALANNRTAKGASTWTLGLAKSDANLEVAKRENSVILYESDYKTRYAGFNPNSAESYIIFEFMQDKYMEQSVHLA
;
A
#
# COMPACT_ATOMS: atom_id res chain seq x y z
N MET A 1 67.58 -16.73 44.18
CA MET A 1 67.54 -17.88 43.25
C MET A 1 66.19 -17.84 42.53
N HIS A 2 66.12 -17.10 41.39
CA HIS A 2 64.87 -16.95 40.59
C HIS A 2 64.86 -18.09 39.57
N ARG A 3 63.84 -18.97 39.69
CA ARG A 3 63.54 -19.94 38.66
C ARG A 3 62.72 -19.24 37.55
N ILE A 4 63.33 -19.02 36.39
CA ILE A 4 62.64 -18.67 35.17
C ILE A 4 61.95 -19.95 34.69
N ILE A 5 60.60 -19.94 34.70
CA ILE A 5 59.80 -21.02 34.13
C ILE A 5 59.81 -20.79 32.62
N ASP A 6 60.63 -21.56 31.91
CA ASP A 6 60.73 -21.58 30.46
C ASP A 6 59.47 -22.30 29.90
N MET A 7 58.40 -21.58 29.70
CA MET A 7 57.19 -22.13 29.05
C MET A 7 57.44 -22.26 27.54
N LYS A 8 57.97 -23.40 27.11
CA LYS A 8 57.98 -23.76 25.70
C LYS A 8 56.55 -24.05 25.26
N LEU A 9 55.89 -23.01 24.68
CA LEU A 9 54.61 -23.22 24.03
C LEU A 9 54.78 -24.18 22.84
N ASN A 10 54.13 -25.33 22.91
CA ASN A 10 54.22 -26.35 21.89
C ASN A 10 53.64 -25.81 20.57
N ARG A 11 54.37 -25.93 19.45
CA ARG A 11 53.99 -25.40 18.14
C ARG A 11 52.52 -25.61 17.75
N PRO A 12 51.88 -26.76 18.04
CA PRO A 12 50.47 -26.93 17.69
C PRO A 12 49.53 -25.96 18.45
N TYR A 13 49.79 -25.62 19.71
CA TYR A 13 48.95 -24.69 20.50
C TYR A 13 49.00 -23.26 19.92
N ILE A 14 50.13 -22.84 19.40
CA ILE A 14 50.29 -21.52 18.76
C ILE A 14 49.38 -21.47 17.51
N LEU A 15 49.37 -22.55 16.73
CA LEU A 15 48.53 -22.62 15.50
C LEU A 15 47.02 -22.61 15.88
N TYR A 16 46.61 -23.32 16.93
CA TYR A 16 45.23 -23.27 17.41
C TYR A 16 44.80 -21.88 17.89
N ILE A 17 45.67 -21.18 18.61
CA ILE A 17 45.42 -19.82 19.08
C ILE A 17 45.21 -18.88 17.87
N PHE A 18 46.05 -18.97 16.82
CA PHE A 18 45.89 -18.16 15.61
C PHE A 18 44.65 -18.52 14.84
N ILE A 19 44.26 -19.78 14.75
CA ILE A 19 43.01 -20.20 14.11
C ILE A 19 41.80 -19.67 14.89
N CYS A 20 41.79 -19.78 16.24
CA CYS A 20 40.73 -19.24 17.08
C CYS A 20 40.63 -17.73 16.97
N LEU A 21 41.76 -16.99 16.97
CA LEU A 21 41.79 -15.56 16.76
C LEU A 21 41.30 -15.19 15.36
N TRP A 22 41.67 -15.94 14.33
CA TRP A 22 41.21 -15.71 12.96
C TRP A 22 39.72 -15.94 12.79
N LEU A 23 39.14 -16.95 13.50
CA LEU A 23 37.70 -17.21 13.55
C LEU A 23 36.94 -16.09 14.27
N LEU A 24 37.54 -15.41 15.25
CA LEU A 24 36.96 -14.23 15.91
C LEU A 24 36.97 -12.97 15.04
N PHE A 25 37.88 -12.91 14.05
CA PHE A 25 37.95 -11.83 13.05
C PHE A 25 37.24 -12.13 11.75
N LEU A 26 36.63 -13.32 11.59
CA LEU A 26 35.69 -13.51 10.49
C LEU A 26 34.58 -12.48 10.67
N PRO A 27 34.41 -11.55 9.69
CA PRO A 27 33.29 -10.66 9.76
C PRO A 27 32.07 -11.58 9.86
N SER A 28 31.29 -11.41 10.93
CA SER A 28 29.96 -11.97 10.98
C SER A 28 29.25 -11.41 9.77
N CYS A 29 29.32 -12.14 8.64
CA CYS A 29 28.39 -11.96 7.56
C CYS A 29 27.03 -12.30 8.17
N THR A 30 26.46 -11.35 8.89
CA THR A 30 25.03 -11.28 9.03
C THR A 30 24.58 -11.13 7.59
N ASN A 31 24.29 -12.25 6.94
CA ASN A 31 23.44 -12.25 5.77
C ASN A 31 22.17 -11.57 6.28
N HIS A 32 22.10 -10.25 6.10
CA HIS A 32 20.83 -9.59 6.01
C HIS A 32 20.20 -10.30 4.82
N LEU A 33 19.38 -11.29 5.12
CA LEU A 33 18.39 -11.78 4.19
C LEU A 33 17.56 -10.54 3.88
N TRP A 34 17.95 -9.85 2.80
CA TRP A 34 17.14 -8.79 2.22
C TRP A 34 15.89 -9.48 1.73
N GLY A 35 14.93 -9.63 2.64
CA GLY A 35 13.58 -9.97 2.26
C GLY A 35 13.16 -8.92 1.24
N LYS A 36 12.42 -9.33 0.23
CA LYS A 36 11.79 -8.41 -0.72
C LYS A 36 11.01 -7.36 0.11
N ASP A 37 11.26 -6.08 -0.14
CA ASP A 37 10.48 -5.00 0.48
C ASP A 37 8.99 -5.26 0.29
N PHE A 38 8.21 -5.10 1.36
CA PHE A 38 6.76 -5.11 1.26
C PHE A 38 6.30 -3.82 0.59
N VAL A 39 5.67 -3.92 -0.56
CA VAL A 39 5.30 -2.74 -1.37
C VAL A 39 3.86 -2.34 -1.09
N VAL A 40 3.68 -1.15 -0.52
CA VAL A 40 2.38 -0.53 -0.30
C VAL A 40 2.16 0.57 -1.32
N VAL A 41 1.07 0.48 -2.09
CA VAL A 41 0.60 1.58 -2.93
C VAL A 41 -0.55 2.29 -2.24
N ILE A 42 -0.38 3.59 -2.01
CA ILE A 42 -1.42 4.45 -1.43
C ILE A 42 -2.02 5.29 -2.54
N ASP A 43 -3.30 5.09 -2.76
CA ASP A 43 -4.10 5.84 -3.71
C ASP A 43 -4.86 6.96 -3.00
N ALA A 44 -4.59 8.20 -3.40
CA ALA A 44 -5.38 9.33 -2.97
C ALA A 44 -6.50 9.55 -4.00
N GLY A 45 -7.73 9.19 -3.66
CA GLY A 45 -8.88 9.29 -4.55
C GLY A 45 -9.07 10.70 -5.11
N HIS A 46 -9.64 10.79 -6.33
CA HIS A 46 -9.85 12.04 -7.07
C HIS A 46 -8.55 12.78 -7.42
N GLY A 47 -8.65 14.07 -7.80
CA GLY A 47 -7.49 14.91 -8.11
C GLY A 47 -7.66 15.71 -9.41
N GLY A 48 -6.92 16.81 -9.53
CA GLY A 48 -6.98 17.70 -10.70
C GLY A 48 -8.38 18.27 -10.94
N HIS A 49 -8.95 17.99 -12.10
CA HIS A 49 -10.29 18.44 -12.49
C HIS A 49 -11.42 17.66 -11.79
N ASP A 50 -11.13 16.48 -11.23
CA ASP A 50 -12.08 15.73 -10.41
C ASP A 50 -11.98 16.15 -8.94
N PRO A 51 -12.92 16.93 -8.41
CA PRO A 51 -12.88 17.41 -7.04
C PRO A 51 -13.29 16.36 -6.01
N GLY A 52 -13.97 15.25 -6.43
CA GLY A 52 -14.75 14.40 -5.52
C GLY A 52 -15.90 15.19 -4.89
N ALA A 53 -16.29 14.81 -3.69
CA ALA A 53 -17.32 15.55 -2.96
C ALA A 53 -16.87 16.98 -2.62
N ILE A 54 -17.79 17.93 -2.83
CA ILE A 54 -17.53 19.35 -2.59
C ILE A 54 -18.22 19.76 -1.28
N GLY A 55 -17.42 20.03 -0.25
CA GLY A 55 -17.87 20.54 1.02
C GLY A 55 -17.90 22.07 1.05
N LYS A 56 -18.35 22.65 2.18
CA LYS A 56 -18.40 24.11 2.35
C LYS A 56 -17.01 24.77 2.35
N ILE A 57 -16.00 24.09 2.87
CA ILE A 57 -14.65 24.64 3.13
C ILE A 57 -13.54 23.83 2.44
N SER A 58 -13.83 22.63 1.96
CA SER A 58 -12.82 21.78 1.33
C SER A 58 -13.44 20.92 0.23
N LYS A 59 -12.56 20.39 -0.62
CA LYS A 59 -12.89 19.36 -1.62
C LYS A 59 -12.28 18.04 -1.17
N GLU A 60 -12.98 16.96 -1.46
CA GLU A 60 -12.55 15.60 -1.11
C GLU A 60 -11.12 15.29 -1.56
N LYS A 61 -10.78 15.63 -2.83
CA LYS A 61 -9.45 15.42 -3.38
C LYS A 61 -8.31 15.97 -2.52
N ASN A 62 -8.54 17.11 -1.83
CA ASN A 62 -7.52 17.73 -0.99
C ASN A 62 -7.37 17.01 0.34
N ILE A 63 -8.47 16.55 0.92
CA ILE A 63 -8.46 15.77 2.16
C ILE A 63 -7.79 14.42 1.90
N ASN A 64 -8.19 13.72 0.84
CA ASN A 64 -7.64 12.43 0.47
C ASN A 64 -6.12 12.51 0.26
N LEU A 65 -5.63 13.53 -0.46
CA LEU A 65 -4.21 13.74 -0.66
C LEU A 65 -3.46 13.96 0.64
N ASN A 66 -3.99 14.83 1.50
CA ASN A 66 -3.35 15.12 2.79
C ASN A 66 -3.30 13.90 3.70
N VAL A 67 -4.35 13.10 3.74
CA VAL A 67 -4.40 11.85 4.53
C VAL A 67 -3.42 10.83 3.94
N ALA A 68 -3.45 10.62 2.63
CA ALA A 68 -2.55 9.67 1.95
C ALA A 68 -1.07 9.97 2.23
N LEU A 69 -0.68 11.25 2.12
CA LEU A 69 0.70 11.66 2.39
C LEU A 69 1.08 11.47 3.87
N LYS A 70 0.17 11.74 4.80
CA LYS A 70 0.41 11.52 6.23
C LYS A 70 0.55 10.04 6.56
N VAL A 71 -0.35 9.19 6.03
CA VAL A 71 -0.30 7.73 6.22
C VAL A 71 1.03 7.18 5.68
N GLY A 72 1.39 7.52 4.45
CA GLY A 72 2.63 7.02 3.88
C GLY A 72 3.88 7.52 4.61
N ASN A 73 3.86 8.75 5.14
CA ASN A 73 4.96 9.25 5.98
C ASN A 73 5.05 8.51 7.32
N LEU A 74 3.91 8.11 7.91
CA LEU A 74 3.90 7.29 9.12
C LEU A 74 4.47 5.89 8.85
N ILE A 75 4.07 5.26 7.76
CA ILE A 75 4.60 3.95 7.36
C ILE A 75 6.12 4.03 7.18
N LYS A 76 6.61 5.00 6.40
CA LYS A 76 8.05 5.18 6.14
C LYS A 76 8.89 5.44 7.40
N ARG A 77 8.29 5.98 8.46
CA ARG A 77 9.00 6.25 9.73
C ARG A 77 9.01 5.07 10.69
N ASN A 78 8.07 4.15 10.53
CA ASN A 78 7.86 3.08 11.50
C ASN A 78 8.08 1.67 10.94
N CYS A 79 8.25 1.55 9.62
CA CYS A 79 8.40 0.27 8.92
C CYS A 79 9.55 0.38 7.92
N ASP A 80 10.75 -0.07 8.31
CA ASP A 80 11.97 0.07 7.50
C ASP A 80 11.99 -0.87 6.28
N ASP A 81 11.21 -1.94 6.33
CA ASP A 81 11.06 -2.96 5.29
C ASP A 81 9.89 -2.72 4.34
N VAL A 82 9.26 -1.54 4.42
CA VAL A 82 8.08 -1.18 3.61
C VAL A 82 8.41 -0.07 2.61
N LYS A 83 8.23 -0.37 1.34
CA LYS A 83 8.30 0.60 0.25
C LYS A 83 6.94 1.22 -0.01
N VAL A 84 6.81 2.53 0.19
CA VAL A 84 5.56 3.28 -0.07
C VAL A 84 5.63 3.97 -1.42
N ILE A 85 4.62 3.72 -2.25
CA ILE A 85 4.39 4.36 -3.55
C ILE A 85 3.03 5.05 -3.50
N TYR A 86 2.91 6.22 -4.13
CA TYR A 86 1.64 6.94 -4.23
C TYR A 86 1.16 6.95 -5.68
N THR A 87 -0.15 6.83 -5.90
CA THR A 87 -0.74 7.05 -7.23
C THR A 87 -0.59 8.50 -7.65
N ARG A 88 -0.73 9.42 -6.69
CA ARG A 88 -0.42 10.84 -6.83
C ARG A 88 0.11 11.43 -5.52
N SER A 89 1.01 12.37 -5.63
CA SER A 89 1.56 13.17 -4.52
C SER A 89 1.28 14.66 -4.65
N LYS A 90 0.50 15.03 -5.69
CA LYS A 90 0.10 16.40 -6.02
C LYS A 90 -1.37 16.42 -6.42
N ASP A 91 -1.93 17.63 -6.60
CA ASP A 91 -3.29 17.80 -7.12
C ASP A 91 -3.32 17.62 -8.63
N VAL A 92 -3.24 16.38 -9.09
CA VAL A 92 -3.33 15.95 -10.49
C VAL A 92 -4.39 14.87 -10.64
N PHE A 93 -5.04 14.83 -11.81
CA PHE A 93 -5.97 13.76 -12.16
C PHE A 93 -5.20 12.52 -12.59
N ILE A 94 -5.60 11.35 -12.05
CA ILE A 94 -5.10 10.03 -12.46
C ILE A 94 -6.30 9.18 -12.82
N PRO A 95 -6.41 8.68 -14.06
CA PRO A 95 -7.48 7.76 -14.49
C PRO A 95 -7.54 6.51 -13.60
N LEU A 96 -8.72 5.89 -13.44
CA LEU A 96 -8.89 4.76 -12.53
C LEU A 96 -8.06 3.55 -12.93
N ASP A 97 -8.03 3.20 -14.22
CA ASP A 97 -7.19 2.12 -14.74
C ASP A 97 -5.70 2.36 -14.47
N ARG A 98 -5.27 3.62 -14.59
CA ARG A 98 -3.88 4.00 -14.35
C ARG A 98 -3.48 3.83 -12.88
N ARG A 99 -4.41 4.02 -11.93
CA ARG A 99 -4.18 3.77 -10.51
C ARG A 99 -3.88 2.28 -10.26
N ALA A 100 -4.72 1.40 -10.83
CA ALA A 100 -4.50 -0.04 -10.79
C ALA A 100 -3.20 -0.46 -11.48
N GLU A 101 -2.89 0.15 -12.63
CA GLU A 101 -1.66 -0.11 -13.37
C GLU A 101 -0.40 0.27 -12.56
N ILE A 102 -0.41 1.39 -11.86
CA ILE A 102 0.68 1.79 -10.96
C ILE A 102 0.93 0.72 -9.90
N ALA A 103 -0.13 0.19 -9.27
CA ALA A 103 -0.01 -0.86 -8.28
C ALA A 103 0.52 -2.17 -8.87
N ASN A 104 -0.01 -2.59 -10.02
CA ASN A 104 0.39 -3.82 -10.70
C ASN A 104 1.85 -3.75 -11.17
N ASN A 105 2.27 -2.63 -11.79
CA ASN A 105 3.64 -2.44 -12.25
C ASN A 105 4.64 -2.38 -11.10
N ALA A 106 4.22 -1.83 -9.95
CA ALA A 106 5.01 -1.84 -8.74
C ALA A 106 5.07 -3.22 -8.07
N LYS A 107 4.27 -4.20 -8.53
CA LYS A 107 4.06 -5.50 -7.87
C LYS A 107 3.69 -5.30 -6.40
N ALA A 108 2.73 -4.42 -6.16
CA ALA A 108 2.27 -4.06 -4.83
C ALA A 108 1.77 -5.29 -4.07
N ASP A 109 2.19 -5.40 -2.83
CA ASP A 109 1.69 -6.42 -1.89
C ASP A 109 0.39 -5.93 -1.23
N LEU A 110 0.19 -4.59 -1.15
CA LEU A 110 -1.01 -3.95 -0.62
C LEU A 110 -1.36 -2.68 -1.40
N PHE A 111 -2.63 -2.51 -1.74
CA PHE A 111 -3.21 -1.30 -2.32
C PHE A 111 -4.24 -0.71 -1.35
N ILE A 112 -4.05 0.56 -0.97
CA ILE A 112 -4.95 1.29 -0.07
C ILE A 112 -5.46 2.51 -0.81
N SER A 113 -6.77 2.58 -1.10
CA SER A 113 -7.41 3.78 -1.63
C SER A 113 -8.07 4.57 -0.51
N ILE A 114 -7.87 5.89 -0.52
CA ILE A 114 -8.35 6.82 0.50
C ILE A 114 -9.36 7.76 -0.11
N HIS A 115 -10.58 7.70 0.42
CA HIS A 115 -11.71 8.54 0.07
C HIS A 115 -12.33 9.17 1.30
N THR A 116 -12.98 10.32 1.12
CA THR A 116 -13.73 11.02 2.18
C THR A 116 -15.18 11.10 1.75
N ASN A 117 -15.96 10.08 2.10
CA ASN A 117 -17.36 9.97 1.70
C ASN A 117 -18.20 11.16 2.21
N ALA A 118 -19.04 11.71 1.34
CA ALA A 118 -20.05 12.69 1.72
C ALA A 118 -21.41 12.02 1.80
N LEU A 119 -22.12 12.27 2.91
CA LEU A 119 -23.51 11.86 3.10
C LEU A 119 -24.43 13.05 2.87
N ALA A 120 -25.26 12.99 1.84
CA ALA A 120 -26.11 14.10 1.42
C ALA A 120 -27.07 14.58 2.55
N ASN A 121 -27.56 13.68 3.37
CA ASN A 121 -28.65 13.94 4.34
C ASN A 121 -28.30 13.66 5.79
N ASN A 122 -27.06 13.30 6.12
CA ASN A 122 -26.69 12.97 7.49
C ASN A 122 -25.49 13.80 7.96
N ARG A 123 -25.75 14.85 8.75
CA ARG A 123 -24.72 15.73 9.30
C ARG A 123 -24.10 15.21 10.61
N THR A 124 -24.60 14.11 11.13
CA THR A 124 -24.18 13.54 12.42
C THR A 124 -23.26 12.33 12.28
N ALA A 125 -23.13 11.76 11.07
CA ALA A 125 -22.25 10.65 10.83
C ALA A 125 -20.78 11.04 11.07
N LYS A 126 -20.08 10.22 11.84
CA LYS A 126 -18.68 10.39 12.21
C LYS A 126 -17.99 9.02 12.17
N GLY A 127 -16.69 9.02 11.97
CA GLY A 127 -15.87 7.82 11.98
C GLY A 127 -15.26 7.51 10.64
N ALA A 128 -14.60 6.36 10.57
CA ALA A 128 -14.04 5.80 9.37
C ALA A 128 -14.67 4.43 9.08
N SER A 129 -14.69 4.04 7.83
CA SER A 129 -15.09 2.72 7.39
C SER A 129 -14.02 2.17 6.45
N THR A 130 -13.77 0.86 6.55
CA THR A 130 -12.92 0.16 5.61
C THR A 130 -13.80 -0.64 4.66
N TRP A 131 -13.50 -0.51 3.37
CA TRP A 131 -14.20 -1.20 2.30
C TRP A 131 -13.22 -2.18 1.67
N THR A 132 -13.55 -3.45 1.72
CA THR A 132 -12.81 -4.48 1.00
C THR A 132 -13.56 -4.86 -0.25
N LEU A 133 -12.82 -5.21 -1.29
CA LEU A 133 -13.43 -5.76 -2.49
C LEU A 133 -14.05 -7.12 -2.16
N GLY A 134 -15.29 -7.33 -2.54
CA GLY A 134 -16.05 -8.54 -2.24
C GLY A 134 -17.51 -8.36 -2.58
N LEU A 135 -18.34 -9.39 -2.33
CA LEU A 135 -19.78 -9.36 -2.63
C LEU A 135 -20.44 -8.14 -1.97
N ALA A 136 -21.01 -7.26 -2.78
CA ALA A 136 -21.77 -6.11 -2.32
C ALA A 136 -22.96 -6.60 -1.47
N LYS A 137 -22.75 -6.62 -0.15
CA LYS A 137 -23.75 -7.14 0.78
C LYS A 137 -24.93 -6.18 1.02
N SER A 138 -24.89 -4.99 0.43
CA SER A 138 -25.96 -4.02 0.57
C SER A 138 -26.02 -3.04 -0.60
N ASP A 139 -27.22 -2.54 -0.89
CA ASP A 139 -27.43 -1.49 -1.90
C ASP A 139 -26.63 -0.22 -1.59
N ALA A 140 -26.41 0.08 -0.32
CA ALA A 140 -25.59 1.22 0.09
C ALA A 140 -24.14 1.09 -0.36
N ASN A 141 -23.56 -0.11 -0.31
CA ASN A 141 -22.19 -0.36 -0.79
C ASN A 141 -22.11 -0.19 -2.30
N LEU A 142 -23.09 -0.68 -3.03
CA LEU A 142 -23.16 -0.53 -4.48
C LEU A 142 -23.27 0.93 -4.89
N GLU A 143 -24.09 1.72 -4.20
CA GLU A 143 -24.23 3.15 -4.49
C GLU A 143 -22.93 3.94 -4.23
N VAL A 144 -22.16 3.59 -3.21
CA VAL A 144 -20.83 4.18 -3.01
C VAL A 144 -19.91 3.80 -4.16
N ALA A 145 -19.84 2.53 -4.55
CA ALA A 145 -19.01 2.06 -5.64
C ALA A 145 -19.37 2.75 -6.98
N LYS A 146 -20.67 2.88 -7.28
CA LYS A 146 -21.14 3.61 -8.46
C LYS A 146 -20.69 5.06 -8.46
N ARG A 147 -20.82 5.74 -7.33
CA ARG A 147 -20.40 7.14 -7.21
C ARG A 147 -18.91 7.32 -7.44
N GLU A 148 -18.08 6.50 -6.79
CA GLU A 148 -16.61 6.58 -6.92
C GLU A 148 -16.14 6.22 -8.33
N ASN A 149 -16.79 5.25 -8.99
CA ASN A 149 -16.45 4.88 -10.37
C ASN A 149 -17.07 5.79 -11.43
N SER A 150 -18.03 6.65 -11.09
CA SER A 150 -18.65 7.58 -12.06
C SER A 150 -17.63 8.55 -12.66
N VAL A 151 -16.47 8.73 -12.05
CA VAL A 151 -15.38 9.58 -12.55
C VAL A 151 -14.88 9.16 -13.93
N ILE A 152 -15.01 7.87 -14.31
CA ILE A 152 -14.63 7.40 -15.65
C ILE A 152 -15.43 8.11 -16.77
N LEU A 153 -16.64 8.59 -16.48
CA LEU A 153 -17.47 9.31 -17.45
C LEU A 153 -16.89 10.67 -17.83
N TYR A 154 -15.94 11.20 -17.04
CA TYR A 154 -15.22 12.44 -17.38
C TYR A 154 -14.06 12.20 -18.35
N GLU A 155 -13.70 10.94 -18.61
CA GLU A 155 -12.65 10.59 -19.56
C GLU A 155 -13.23 10.51 -20.98
N SER A 156 -12.62 11.20 -21.94
CA SER A 156 -13.12 11.28 -23.33
C SER A 156 -13.11 9.92 -24.05
N ASP A 157 -12.23 9.01 -23.62
CA ASP A 157 -12.01 7.69 -24.21
C ASP A 157 -12.57 6.54 -23.35
N TYR A 158 -13.43 6.85 -22.36
CA TYR A 158 -13.87 5.86 -21.36
C TYR A 158 -14.52 4.62 -21.98
N LYS A 159 -15.25 4.74 -23.07
CA LYS A 159 -15.91 3.62 -23.75
C LYS A 159 -14.92 2.59 -24.30
N THR A 160 -13.76 3.06 -24.76
CA THR A 160 -12.70 2.21 -25.29
C THR A 160 -11.82 1.67 -24.16
N ARG A 161 -11.47 2.55 -23.22
CA ARG A 161 -10.58 2.26 -22.09
C ARG A 161 -11.21 1.26 -21.11
N TYR A 162 -12.48 1.40 -20.82
CA TYR A 162 -13.25 0.53 -19.93
C TYR A 162 -14.26 -0.31 -20.69
N ALA A 163 -13.86 -0.89 -21.82
CA ALA A 163 -14.74 -1.69 -22.65
C ALA A 163 -15.42 -2.83 -21.86
N GLY A 164 -16.75 -2.89 -21.93
CA GLY A 164 -17.54 -3.89 -21.19
C GLY A 164 -17.90 -3.51 -19.75
N PHE A 165 -17.41 -2.38 -19.22
CA PHE A 165 -17.82 -1.86 -17.92
C PHE A 165 -18.76 -0.66 -18.05
N ASN A 166 -19.93 -0.75 -17.40
CA ASN A 166 -20.87 0.35 -17.27
C ASN A 166 -20.98 0.77 -15.80
N PRO A 167 -20.50 1.95 -15.40
CA PRO A 167 -20.49 2.39 -14.00
C PRO A 167 -21.91 2.58 -13.43
N ASN A 168 -22.94 2.60 -14.25
CA ASN A 168 -24.33 2.74 -13.83
C ASN A 168 -25.06 1.39 -13.73
N SER A 169 -24.43 0.27 -14.16
CA SER A 169 -25.04 -1.05 -14.14
C SER A 169 -24.55 -1.89 -12.96
N ALA A 170 -25.48 -2.43 -12.18
CA ALA A 170 -25.17 -3.33 -11.08
C ALA A 170 -24.48 -4.61 -11.57
N GLU A 171 -24.87 -5.10 -12.74
CA GLU A 171 -24.31 -6.31 -13.37
C GLU A 171 -22.79 -6.15 -13.63
N SER A 172 -22.35 -4.95 -14.05
CA SER A 172 -20.93 -4.69 -14.25
C SER A 172 -20.12 -4.87 -12.96
N TYR A 173 -20.66 -4.46 -11.81
CA TYR A 173 -19.99 -4.63 -10.52
C TYR A 173 -19.96 -6.10 -10.07
N ILE A 174 -21.02 -6.85 -10.31
CA ILE A 174 -21.10 -8.29 -9.99
C ILE A 174 -20.03 -9.08 -10.77
N ILE A 175 -19.83 -8.78 -12.05
CA ILE A 175 -18.80 -9.44 -12.86
C ILE A 175 -17.40 -9.18 -12.30
N PHE A 176 -17.11 -7.96 -11.88
CA PHE A 176 -15.82 -7.61 -11.28
C PHE A 176 -15.59 -8.31 -9.93
N GLU A 177 -16.63 -8.51 -9.13
CA GLU A 177 -16.55 -9.22 -7.85
C GLU A 177 -16.08 -10.67 -8.04
N PHE A 178 -16.62 -11.40 -9.01
CA PHE A 178 -16.21 -12.78 -9.30
C PHE A 178 -14.75 -12.92 -9.73
N MET A 179 -14.16 -11.87 -10.30
CA MET A 179 -12.76 -11.89 -10.76
C MET A 179 -11.74 -11.68 -9.64
N GLN A 180 -12.15 -11.27 -8.42
CA GLN A 180 -11.27 -10.73 -7.40
C GLN A 180 -11.23 -11.50 -6.07
N ASP A 181 -11.82 -12.70 -6.03
CA ASP A 181 -12.00 -13.49 -4.81
C ASP A 181 -10.68 -13.94 -4.13
N LYS A 182 -9.60 -14.01 -4.90
CA LYS A 182 -8.33 -14.60 -4.46
C LYS A 182 -7.71 -13.95 -3.19
N TYR A 183 -7.90 -12.64 -2.97
CA TYR A 183 -7.27 -11.88 -1.88
C TYR A 183 -8.27 -11.29 -0.90
N MET A 184 -9.54 -11.65 -1.02
CA MET A 184 -10.61 -11.09 -0.19
C MET A 184 -10.43 -11.40 1.29
N GLU A 185 -10.06 -12.63 1.64
CA GLU A 185 -9.84 -13.04 3.03
C GLU A 185 -8.73 -12.21 3.69
N GLN A 186 -7.61 -12.00 2.99
CA GLN A 186 -6.50 -11.19 3.47
C GLN A 186 -6.90 -9.72 3.64
N SER A 187 -7.69 -9.18 2.69
CA SER A 187 -8.19 -7.81 2.74
C SER A 187 -9.14 -7.60 3.92
N VAL A 188 -10.02 -8.56 4.20
CA VAL A 188 -10.94 -8.52 5.35
C VAL A 188 -10.18 -8.63 6.66
N HIS A 189 -9.13 -9.45 6.73
CA HIS A 189 -8.30 -9.58 7.93
C HIS A 189 -7.55 -8.29 8.26
N LEU A 190 -7.13 -7.54 7.23
CA LEU A 190 -6.44 -6.26 7.39
C LEU A 190 -7.40 -5.12 7.80
N ALA A 191 -8.66 -5.17 7.39
CA ALA A 191 -9.66 -4.12 7.58
C ALA A 191 -10.16 -4.00 9.01
#